data_53a64d67e35a5062be82afe99924daea
#
_entry.id   53a64d67e35a5062be82afe99924daea
#
_cell.length_a   1.000
_cell.length_b   1.000
_cell.length_c   1.000
_cell.angle_alpha   90.00
_cell.angle_beta   90.00
_cell.angle_gamma   90.00
#
_symmetry.space_group_name_H-M   'P 1'
#
loop_
_entity.id
_entity.type
_entity.pdbx_description
1 polymer ?
#
loop_
_entity_poly.entity_id
_entity_poly.type
_entity_poly.pdbx_seq_one_letter_code
_entity_poly.pdbx_strand_id
1 'polypeptide(L)'
;MKPSPYRGPRSQPRSKSSAPSEADIQKALVRYLDDAHLLWTATANGGKRDKRTAASLKAQGVKAGVPDILIFTPPPSGIGTGLALELKRPQGFGKARGRVSAHQRVWLEELRAIGWRAEVAYGLQHALEILSSAGYDLELEPHTGEINDHHNDD
;
A
#
# COMPACT_ATOMS: atom_id res chain seq x y z
N MET A 1 -3.96 14.17 -62.10
CA MET A 1 -4.36 13.46 -60.87
C MET A 1 -3.16 13.47 -59.91
N LYS A 2 -3.22 14.23 -58.81
CA LYS A 2 -2.14 14.27 -57.81
C LYS A 2 -2.37 13.17 -56.78
N PRO A 3 -1.41 12.36 -56.39
CA PRO A 3 -1.60 11.35 -55.39
C PRO A 3 -1.80 12.00 -53.99
N SER A 4 -2.79 11.50 -53.27
CA SER A 4 -3.08 11.88 -51.89
C SER A 4 -1.95 11.47 -50.95
N PRO A 5 -1.50 12.30 -50.00
CA PRO A 5 -0.47 11.89 -49.07
C PRO A 5 -1.02 10.87 -48.09
N TYR A 6 -0.47 9.66 -48.09
CA TYR A 6 -0.73 8.62 -47.12
C TYR A 6 -0.34 9.13 -45.73
N ARG A 7 -1.32 9.39 -44.86
CA ARG A 7 -1.10 9.59 -43.41
C ARG A 7 -1.01 8.23 -42.76
N GLY A 8 0.21 7.81 -42.44
CA GLY A 8 0.43 6.64 -41.59
C GLY A 8 -0.32 6.71 -40.27
N PRO A 9 -0.52 5.57 -39.60
CA PRO A 9 -1.29 5.51 -38.32
C PRO A 9 -0.64 6.42 -37.29
N ARG A 10 -1.45 7.32 -36.68
CA ARG A 10 -1.01 8.14 -35.56
C ARG A 10 -0.56 7.19 -34.45
N SER A 11 0.71 7.30 -34.05
CA SER A 11 1.22 6.65 -32.86
C SER A 11 0.34 7.07 -31.68
N GLN A 12 -0.34 6.09 -31.07
CA GLN A 12 -1.07 6.31 -29.82
C GLN A 12 -0.08 6.82 -28.77
N PRO A 13 -0.47 7.83 -27.96
CA PRO A 13 0.39 8.28 -26.88
C PRO A 13 0.64 7.08 -25.95
N ARG A 14 1.90 6.67 -25.80
CA ARG A 14 2.32 5.73 -24.77
C ARG A 14 1.85 6.28 -23.44
N SER A 15 0.95 5.58 -22.76
CA SER A 15 0.58 5.88 -21.39
C SER A 15 1.88 5.91 -20.59
N LYS A 16 2.27 7.06 -20.08
CA LYS A 16 3.38 7.17 -19.13
C LYS A 16 2.90 6.42 -17.89
N SER A 17 3.36 5.19 -17.71
CA SER A 17 3.16 4.48 -16.46
C SER A 17 3.81 5.30 -15.36
N SER A 18 3.00 6.01 -14.58
CA SER A 18 3.48 6.75 -13.42
C SER A 18 3.76 5.77 -12.29
N ALA A 19 4.80 6.03 -11.49
CA ALA A 19 5.06 5.25 -10.29
C ALA A 19 3.80 5.22 -9.41
N PRO A 20 3.43 4.07 -8.84
CA PRO A 20 2.29 3.96 -7.93
C PRO A 20 2.48 4.91 -6.74
N SER A 21 1.41 5.57 -6.33
CA SER A 21 1.41 6.37 -5.10
C SER A 21 1.38 5.45 -3.86
N GLU A 22 1.72 5.99 -2.69
CA GLU A 22 1.58 5.24 -1.42
C GLU A 22 0.13 4.80 -1.20
N ALA A 23 -0.85 5.61 -1.62
CA ALA A 23 -2.27 5.25 -1.57
C ALA A 23 -2.63 4.07 -2.50
N ASP A 24 -2.02 3.99 -3.69
CA ASP A 24 -2.25 2.87 -4.61
C ASP A 24 -1.64 1.58 -4.07
N ILE A 25 -0.45 1.68 -3.46
CA ILE A 25 0.21 0.56 -2.78
C ILE A 25 -0.67 0.06 -1.64
N GLN A 26 -1.19 0.96 -0.81
CA GLN A 26 -2.06 0.62 0.31
C GLN A 26 -3.36 -0.07 -0.16
N LYS A 27 -4.04 0.46 -1.17
CA LYS A 27 -5.26 -0.14 -1.73
C LYS A 27 -5.01 -1.55 -2.27
N ALA A 28 -3.86 -1.78 -2.91
CA ALA A 28 -3.51 -3.10 -3.40
C ALA A 28 -3.22 -4.07 -2.23
N LEU A 29 -2.51 -3.60 -1.18
CA LEU A 29 -2.18 -4.40 -0.01
C LEU A 29 -3.40 -4.83 0.80
N VAL A 30 -4.39 -3.93 0.94
CA VAL A 30 -5.65 -4.19 1.68
C VAL A 30 -6.33 -5.46 1.24
N ARG A 31 -6.35 -5.76 -0.06
CA ARG A 31 -6.99 -6.98 -0.61
C ARG A 31 -6.34 -8.24 -0.03
N TYR A 32 -5.02 -8.29 0.03
CA TYR A 32 -4.29 -9.43 0.62
C TYR A 32 -4.54 -9.57 2.11
N LEU A 33 -4.66 -8.45 2.83
CA LEU A 33 -4.92 -8.47 4.28
C LEU A 33 -6.34 -8.94 4.60
N ASP A 34 -7.32 -8.55 3.79
CA ASP A 34 -8.71 -8.99 3.94
C ASP A 34 -8.85 -10.48 3.62
N ASP A 35 -8.22 -10.95 2.54
CA ASP A 35 -8.25 -12.35 2.12
C ASP A 35 -7.56 -13.27 3.16
N ALA A 36 -6.52 -12.77 3.83
CA ALA A 36 -5.80 -13.51 4.87
C ALA A 36 -6.53 -13.57 6.23
N HIS A 37 -7.73 -13.02 6.35
CA HIS A 37 -8.55 -13.03 7.57
C HIS A 37 -7.82 -12.54 8.83
N LEU A 38 -6.95 -11.54 8.69
CA LEU A 38 -6.19 -10.94 9.79
C LEU A 38 -7.03 -9.89 10.54
N LEU A 39 -6.79 -9.77 11.85
CA LEU A 39 -7.27 -8.60 12.60
C LEU A 39 -6.30 -7.45 12.37
N TRP A 40 -6.72 -6.48 11.59
CA TRP A 40 -5.88 -5.35 11.17
C TRP A 40 -6.70 -4.06 11.01
N THR A 41 -6.00 -2.94 10.90
CA THR A 41 -6.59 -1.65 10.55
C THR A 41 -5.60 -0.79 9.77
N ALA A 42 -6.13 0.10 8.92
CA ALA A 42 -5.35 1.19 8.34
C ALA A 42 -5.50 2.45 9.21
N THR A 43 -4.43 3.22 9.31
CA THR A 43 -4.47 4.50 10.01
C THR A 43 -4.73 5.64 9.03
N ALA A 44 -5.55 6.60 9.42
CA ALA A 44 -5.93 7.72 8.57
C ALA A 44 -4.86 8.84 8.56
N ASN A 45 -3.59 8.49 8.28
CA ASN A 45 -2.47 9.43 8.33
C ASN A 45 -2.23 10.21 7.02
N GLY A 46 -2.89 9.85 5.92
CA GLY A 46 -2.70 10.47 4.60
C GLY A 46 -3.81 11.47 4.25
N GLY A 47 -3.43 12.56 3.64
CA GLY A 47 -4.32 13.56 3.04
C GLY A 47 -4.05 14.98 3.51
N LYS A 48 -4.18 15.94 2.59
CA LYS A 48 -4.18 17.35 2.92
C LYS A 48 -5.46 17.64 3.71
N ARG A 49 -5.32 17.85 5.02
CA ARG A 49 -6.41 18.31 5.90
C ARG A 49 -6.25 19.79 6.13
N ASP A 50 -7.37 20.49 6.22
CA ASP A 50 -7.33 21.88 6.69
C ASP A 50 -6.89 21.93 8.15
N LYS A 51 -6.37 23.09 8.57
CA LYS A 51 -5.82 23.29 9.93
C LYS A 51 -6.84 23.02 11.04
N ARG A 52 -8.12 23.30 10.79
CA ARG A 52 -9.21 23.12 11.75
C ARG A 52 -9.49 21.65 12.00
N THR A 53 -9.58 20.86 10.93
CA THR A 53 -9.74 19.41 11.00
C THR A 53 -8.54 18.76 11.68
N ALA A 54 -7.31 19.18 11.35
CA ALA A 54 -6.11 18.68 12.00
C ALA A 54 -6.06 18.94 13.50
N ALA A 55 -6.44 20.15 13.94
CA ALA A 55 -6.51 20.51 15.37
C ALA A 55 -7.58 19.67 16.12
N SER A 56 -8.75 19.49 15.53
CA SER A 56 -9.82 18.65 16.08
C SER A 56 -9.38 17.19 16.25
N LEU A 57 -8.76 16.60 15.24
CA LEU A 57 -8.27 15.23 15.29
C LEU A 57 -7.16 15.07 16.34
N LYS A 58 -6.26 16.05 16.47
CA LYS A 58 -5.23 16.05 17.51
C LYS A 58 -5.85 16.08 18.91
N ALA A 59 -6.89 16.91 19.11
CA ALA A 59 -7.63 16.98 20.40
C ALA A 59 -8.33 15.65 20.73
N GLN A 60 -8.75 14.89 19.71
CA GLN A 60 -9.33 13.55 19.84
C GLN A 60 -8.29 12.44 20.03
N GLY A 61 -7.00 12.79 20.11
CA GLY A 61 -5.93 11.82 20.37
C GLY A 61 -5.28 11.23 19.11
N VAL A 62 -5.65 11.68 17.91
CA VAL A 62 -4.97 11.25 16.68
C VAL A 62 -3.54 11.74 16.68
N LYS A 63 -2.59 10.81 16.50
CA LYS A 63 -1.15 11.07 16.54
C LYS A 63 -0.59 11.09 15.10
N ALA A 64 0.33 12.02 14.84
CA ALA A 64 1.08 12.04 13.60
C ALA A 64 2.14 10.94 13.59
N GLY A 65 2.36 10.33 12.43
CA GLY A 65 3.44 9.37 12.21
C GLY A 65 3.13 7.93 12.60
N VAL A 66 1.90 7.62 13.04
CA VAL A 66 1.46 6.23 13.24
C VAL A 66 1.60 5.49 11.90
N PRO A 67 2.18 4.27 11.86
CA PRO A 67 2.31 3.49 10.62
C PRO A 67 0.98 3.30 9.89
N ASP A 68 1.02 3.18 8.57
CA ASP A 68 -0.17 3.13 7.72
C ASP A 68 -1.05 1.91 7.98
N ILE A 69 -0.46 0.77 8.33
CA ILE A 69 -1.16 -0.50 8.61
C ILE A 69 -0.71 -1.04 9.97
N LEU A 70 -1.68 -1.42 10.79
CA LEU A 70 -1.46 -2.12 12.05
C LEU A 70 -2.17 -3.48 12.01
N ILE A 71 -1.41 -4.55 12.19
CA ILE A 71 -1.91 -5.94 12.23
C ILE A 71 -1.80 -6.44 13.67
N PHE A 72 -2.94 -6.69 14.29
CA PHE A 72 -3.04 -7.16 15.69
C PHE A 72 -2.92 -8.66 15.81
N THR A 73 -3.26 -9.42 14.75
CA THR A 73 -2.99 -10.85 14.70
C THR A 73 -1.49 -11.07 14.87
N PRO A 74 -1.02 -11.78 15.91
CA PRO A 74 0.41 -12.00 16.11
C PRO A 74 1.06 -12.69 14.93
N PRO A 75 2.30 -12.30 14.54
CA PRO A 75 3.03 -12.98 13.48
C PRO A 75 3.21 -14.47 13.76
N PRO A 76 2.79 -15.38 12.88
CA PRO A 76 2.96 -16.84 13.08
C PRO A 76 4.41 -17.28 13.25
N SER A 77 5.37 -16.48 12.73
CA SER A 77 6.81 -16.70 12.95
C SER A 77 7.24 -16.56 14.42
N GLY A 78 6.38 -16.04 15.29
CA GLY A 78 6.69 -15.75 16.69
C GLY A 78 7.52 -14.48 16.90
N ILE A 79 7.82 -13.73 15.85
CA ILE A 79 8.58 -12.47 15.93
C ILE A 79 7.61 -11.30 16.11
N GLY A 80 7.39 -10.90 17.37
CA GLY A 80 6.55 -9.78 17.75
C GLY A 80 5.12 -10.18 18.15
N THR A 81 4.45 -9.29 18.88
CA THR A 81 3.05 -9.45 19.34
C THR A 81 2.04 -8.88 18.37
N GLY A 82 2.51 -8.15 17.36
CA GLY A 82 1.76 -7.58 16.24
C GLY A 82 2.75 -7.10 15.19
N LEU A 83 2.24 -6.66 14.04
CA LEU A 83 3.05 -6.14 12.95
C LEU A 83 2.54 -4.77 12.50
N ALA A 84 3.44 -3.81 12.34
CA ALA A 84 3.16 -2.48 11.82
C ALA A 84 3.93 -2.25 10.52
N LEU A 85 3.24 -1.73 9.50
CA LEU A 85 3.85 -1.37 8.22
C LEU A 85 3.68 0.12 7.94
N GLU A 86 4.80 0.78 7.73
CA GLU A 86 4.86 2.11 7.11
C GLU A 86 5.10 1.93 5.62
N LEU A 87 4.19 2.42 4.79
CA LEU A 87 4.26 2.28 3.33
C LEU A 87 4.97 3.46 2.71
N LYS A 88 5.90 3.17 1.82
CA LYS A 88 6.65 4.17 1.06
C LYS A 88 6.70 3.81 -0.42
N ARG A 89 6.72 4.84 -1.25
CA ARG A 89 6.94 4.67 -2.68
C ARG A 89 8.33 4.07 -2.91
N PRO A 90 8.45 3.02 -3.75
CA PRO A 90 9.74 2.47 -4.13
C PRO A 90 10.54 3.46 -4.99
N GLN A 91 11.83 3.25 -5.10
CA GLN A 91 12.65 3.94 -6.09
C GLN A 91 12.28 3.47 -7.51
N GLY A 92 12.24 4.38 -8.46
CA GLY A 92 11.96 4.04 -9.86
C GLY A 92 11.12 5.11 -10.57
N PHE A 93 10.87 4.90 -11.86
CA PHE A 93 10.08 5.82 -12.69
C PHE A 93 10.60 7.28 -12.65
N GLY A 94 11.92 7.48 -12.56
CA GLY A 94 12.52 8.81 -12.44
C GLY A 94 12.31 9.51 -11.09
N LYS A 95 11.86 8.80 -10.06
CA LYS A 95 11.63 9.33 -8.72
C LYS A 95 12.47 8.61 -7.68
N ALA A 96 12.96 9.36 -6.70
CA ALA A 96 13.60 8.79 -5.53
C ALA A 96 12.59 8.03 -4.66
N ARG A 97 13.09 7.08 -3.90
CA ARG A 97 12.33 6.34 -2.89
C ARG A 97 11.70 7.29 -1.86
N GLY A 98 10.50 6.98 -1.37
CA GLY A 98 9.85 7.72 -0.29
C GLY A 98 10.70 7.77 0.97
N ARG A 99 10.61 8.85 1.75
CA ARG A 99 11.37 9.05 2.98
C ARG A 99 10.49 8.85 4.21
N VAL A 100 11.04 8.22 5.22
CA VAL A 100 10.41 8.10 6.55
C VAL A 100 10.63 9.40 7.31
N SER A 101 9.56 10.01 7.82
CA SER A 101 9.64 11.23 8.62
C SER A 101 10.19 10.95 10.05
N ALA A 102 10.55 12.01 10.76
CA ALA A 102 10.99 11.88 12.15
C ALA A 102 9.90 11.27 13.05
N HIS A 103 8.65 11.71 12.91
CA HIS A 103 7.52 11.17 13.69
C HIS A 103 7.28 9.69 13.39
N GLN A 104 7.37 9.28 12.12
CA GLN A 104 7.22 7.88 11.72
C GLN A 104 8.34 7.00 12.30
N ARG A 105 9.60 7.50 12.30
CA ARG A 105 10.71 6.78 12.95
C ARG A 105 10.45 6.55 14.43
N VAL A 106 10.04 7.57 15.15
CA VAL A 106 9.72 7.45 16.59
C VAL A 106 8.66 6.37 16.81
N TRP A 107 7.57 6.37 16.02
CA TRP A 107 6.53 5.35 16.13
C TRP A 107 7.04 3.94 15.88
N LEU A 108 7.86 3.74 14.85
CA LEU A 108 8.43 2.43 14.55
C LEU A 108 9.35 1.95 15.69
N GLU A 109 10.16 2.83 16.28
CA GLU A 109 11.04 2.52 17.40
C GLU A 109 10.25 2.17 18.66
N GLU A 110 9.25 2.97 19.01
CA GLU A 110 8.37 2.73 20.17
C GLU A 110 7.57 1.42 20.03
N LEU A 111 7.05 1.11 18.85
CA LEU A 111 6.36 -0.15 18.59
C LEU A 111 7.30 -1.35 18.78
N ARG A 112 8.54 -1.26 18.28
CA ARG A 112 9.55 -2.30 18.50
C ARG A 112 9.89 -2.47 19.99
N ALA A 113 9.99 -1.35 20.73
CA ALA A 113 10.30 -1.37 22.17
C ALA A 113 9.22 -2.09 22.98
N ILE A 114 7.94 -2.05 22.55
CA ILE A 114 6.84 -2.78 23.20
C ILE A 114 6.58 -4.17 22.59
N GLY A 115 7.48 -4.66 21.75
CA GLY A 115 7.44 -6.04 21.24
C GLY A 115 6.70 -6.24 19.94
N TRP A 116 6.39 -5.17 19.19
CA TRP A 116 5.84 -5.29 17.83
C TRP A 116 6.97 -5.47 16.81
N ARG A 117 6.67 -6.19 15.74
CA ARG A 117 7.46 -6.09 14.52
C ARG A 117 7.02 -4.84 13.76
N ALA A 118 7.90 -3.88 13.54
CA ALA A 118 7.58 -2.63 12.86
C ALA A 118 8.57 -2.37 11.72
N GLU A 119 8.07 -2.30 10.49
CA GLU A 119 8.85 -2.28 9.26
C GLU A 119 8.42 -1.15 8.32
N VAL A 120 9.33 -0.75 7.44
CA VAL A 120 9.04 0.15 6.32
C VAL A 120 9.01 -0.65 5.04
N ALA A 121 7.89 -0.63 4.34
CA ALA A 121 7.71 -1.33 3.08
C ALA A 121 7.81 -0.35 1.90
N TYR A 122 8.74 -0.60 1.00
CA TYR A 122 8.94 0.19 -0.22
C TYR A 122 8.26 -0.48 -1.41
N GLY A 123 6.98 -0.20 -1.59
CA GLY A 123 6.13 -0.81 -2.61
C GLY A 123 5.40 -2.06 -2.14
N LEU A 124 4.45 -2.51 -2.97
CA LEU A 124 3.60 -3.66 -2.65
C LEU A 124 4.40 -4.95 -2.49
N GLN A 125 5.31 -5.24 -3.42
CA GLN A 125 6.11 -6.46 -3.38
C GLN A 125 6.90 -6.59 -2.07
N HIS A 126 7.57 -5.52 -1.63
CA HIS A 126 8.30 -5.52 -0.37
C HIS A 126 7.37 -5.68 0.84
N ALA A 127 6.16 -5.09 0.81
CA ALA A 127 5.16 -5.30 1.86
C ALA A 127 4.74 -6.78 1.95
N LEU A 128 4.48 -7.44 0.82
CA LEU A 128 4.13 -8.86 0.76
C LEU A 128 5.28 -9.76 1.25
N GLU A 129 6.52 -9.44 0.91
CA GLU A 129 7.72 -10.14 1.42
C GLU A 129 7.84 -10.05 2.94
N ILE A 130 7.60 -8.86 3.53
CA ILE A 130 7.59 -8.67 4.99
C ILE A 130 6.50 -9.52 5.63
N LEU A 131 5.28 -9.50 5.10
CA LEU A 131 4.15 -10.28 5.61
C LEU A 131 4.40 -11.79 5.52
N SER A 132 4.90 -12.25 4.38
CA SER A 132 5.28 -13.66 4.18
C SER A 132 6.39 -14.07 5.16
N SER A 133 7.41 -13.25 5.36
CA SER A 133 8.49 -13.51 6.32
C SER A 133 8.01 -13.49 7.78
N ALA A 134 6.91 -12.82 8.06
CA ALA A 134 6.23 -12.86 9.35
C ALA A 134 5.40 -14.13 9.54
N GLY A 135 5.23 -14.94 8.49
CA GLY A 135 4.53 -16.22 8.51
C GLY A 135 3.03 -16.09 8.25
N TYR A 136 2.53 -14.93 7.85
CA TYR A 136 1.12 -14.80 7.43
C TYR A 136 0.91 -15.55 6.12
N ASP A 137 -0.16 -16.33 6.07
CA ASP A 137 -0.59 -17.02 4.86
C ASP A 137 -1.34 -16.03 3.96
N LEU A 138 -0.65 -15.63 2.89
CA LEU A 138 -1.21 -14.73 1.89
C LEU A 138 -1.48 -15.54 0.64
N GLU A 139 -2.73 -15.54 0.18
CA GLU A 139 -3.04 -16.08 -1.13
C GLU A 139 -2.41 -15.18 -2.20
N LEU A 140 -1.21 -15.55 -2.65
CA LEU A 140 -0.44 -14.80 -3.67
C LEU A 140 -0.85 -15.17 -5.11
N GLU A 141 -1.95 -15.92 -5.28
CA GLU A 141 -2.48 -16.25 -6.59
C GLU A 141 -2.96 -14.97 -7.30
N PRO A 142 -2.54 -14.76 -8.55
CA PRO A 142 -3.13 -13.69 -9.34
C PRO A 142 -4.63 -14.02 -9.50
N HIS A 143 -5.50 -13.15 -9.06
CA HIS A 143 -6.90 -13.19 -9.46
C HIS A 143 -6.95 -13.08 -11.00
N THR A 144 -6.84 -14.19 -11.68
CA THR A 144 -7.33 -14.33 -13.05
C THR A 144 -8.83 -14.21 -12.93
N GLY A 145 -9.35 -12.99 -13.08
CA GLY A 145 -10.76 -12.74 -13.19
C GLY A 145 -11.30 -13.54 -14.37
N GLU A 146 -11.79 -14.73 -14.11
CA GLU A 146 -12.73 -15.37 -15.02
C GLU A 146 -13.96 -14.47 -15.05
N ILE A 147 -14.04 -13.66 -16.09
CA ILE A 147 -15.29 -13.05 -16.53
C ILE A 147 -16.16 -14.25 -16.96
N ASN A 148 -16.99 -14.74 -16.05
CA ASN A 148 -18.09 -15.64 -16.40
C ASN A 148 -19.07 -14.83 -17.26
N ASP A 149 -18.81 -14.85 -18.56
CA ASP A 149 -19.79 -14.47 -19.58
C ASP A 149 -20.89 -15.54 -19.57
N HIS A 150 -21.87 -15.35 -18.69
CA HIS A 150 -23.12 -16.09 -18.81
C HIS A 150 -23.86 -15.53 -20.00
N HIS A 151 -23.57 -16.11 -21.14
CA HIS A 151 -24.43 -16.04 -22.29
C HIS A 151 -25.72 -16.76 -21.91
N ASN A 152 -26.76 -16.00 -21.62
CA ASN A 152 -28.11 -16.52 -21.48
C ASN A 152 -28.73 -16.50 -22.87
N ASP A 153 -28.59 -17.62 -23.59
CA ASP A 153 -29.45 -17.94 -24.72
C ASP A 153 -30.76 -18.54 -24.16
N ASP A 154 -31.88 -17.77 -24.29
CA ASP A 154 -33.22 -18.22 -24.61
C ASP A 154 -34.11 -17.00 -24.87
#